data_cf646699d9e973e8b7f8b86f470c3e3b
#
_entry.id   cf646699d9e973e8b7f8b86f470c3e3b
#
_cell.length_a   1.000
_cell.length_b   1.000
_cell.length_c   1.000
_cell.angle_alpha   90.00
_cell.angle_beta   90.00
_cell.angle_gamma   90.00
#
_symmetry.space_group_name_H-M   'P 1'
#
loop_
_entity.id
_entity.type
_entity.pdbx_description
1 polymer ?
#
loop_
_entity_poly.entity_id
_entity_poly.type
_entity_poly.pdbx_seq_one_letter_code
_entity_poly.pdbx_strand_id
1 'polypeptide(L)'
;YSPYRIGENPLKGAAPKDDGRFSQDLSMMKEMGVNYLHVFPRAMPTGFFQALDREDLAYGQDIWLFPYIEDFLNPEYQEIQWKVIKEVIDHTYAVGRPDRLVLFSIGDELQAASVTSTNKMHPDVTEFHGKHVVVTGRNASEVAMAKLMDRAMSYELETYGKRHLYCHTSWTHIGPITDRPDLEVQANDAILPDLGDLVCLNIYTYANAVRSSGPGRSTGTSYQGYLEQLAWELQSKPIFITQVGLSTSPIAPKNWVPGFGGHSEDEVAKTFRQIWQDLQKAQGRERFCGLAFFEWQDEWWKSGEDPRDAFRHEKEDPEEWFGLFGLGPKNELIPKGNIPKTVQAIFKNPQQMPISSKSK
;
A
#
# COMPACT_ATOMS: atom_id res chain seq x y z
N TYR A 1 -0.39 3.86 7.28
CA TYR A 1 -0.27 4.89 8.33
C TYR A 1 1.16 5.36 8.44
N SER A 2 1.36 6.64 8.21
CA SER A 2 2.63 7.35 8.28
C SER A 2 2.42 8.57 9.20
N PRO A 3 2.98 8.57 10.42
CA PRO A 3 2.62 9.55 11.46
C PRO A 3 3.47 10.83 11.44
N TYR A 4 4.19 11.10 10.37
CA TYR A 4 5.08 12.26 10.30
C TYR A 4 4.29 13.57 10.23
N ARG A 5 4.63 14.52 11.05
CA ARG A 5 4.03 15.85 11.12
C ARG A 5 4.89 16.88 10.38
N ILE A 6 4.41 18.12 10.29
CA ILE A 6 5.15 19.23 9.64
C ILE A 6 6.56 19.33 10.22
N GLY A 7 7.56 19.37 9.34
CA GLY A 7 8.98 19.44 9.71
C GLY A 7 9.64 18.11 10.03
N GLU A 8 8.92 16.99 9.97
CA GLU A 8 9.48 15.64 10.14
C GLU A 8 9.62 14.99 8.78
N ASN A 9 10.84 14.60 8.42
CA ASN A 9 11.12 14.01 7.11
C ASN A 9 11.82 12.66 7.27
N PRO A 10 11.16 11.54 6.95
CA PRO A 10 11.75 10.21 7.02
C PRO A 10 12.93 10.03 6.06
N LEU A 11 12.96 10.73 4.93
CA LEU A 11 14.08 10.68 3.98
C LEU A 11 15.35 11.34 4.54
N LYS A 12 15.20 12.20 5.54
CA LYS A 12 16.32 12.76 6.33
C LYS A 12 16.60 11.97 7.61
N GLY A 13 16.00 10.81 7.78
CA GLY A 13 16.19 9.96 8.95
C GLY A 13 15.35 10.33 10.16
N ALA A 14 14.30 11.15 10.01
CA ALA A 14 13.36 11.39 11.10
C ALA A 14 12.66 10.08 11.50
N ALA A 15 12.65 9.81 12.81
CA ALA A 15 11.82 8.74 13.38
C ALA A 15 10.47 9.33 13.85
N PRO A 16 9.39 8.52 13.85
CA PRO A 16 8.12 8.96 14.42
C PRO A 16 8.27 9.33 15.91
N LYS A 17 7.79 10.52 16.29
CA LYS A 17 7.90 10.99 17.68
C LYS A 17 6.83 10.40 18.57
N ASP A 18 7.23 9.99 19.77
CA ASP A 18 6.34 9.54 20.85
C ASP A 18 5.88 10.71 21.72
N ASP A 19 5.02 11.56 21.16
CA ASP A 19 4.54 12.81 21.77
C ASP A 19 3.02 12.80 22.06
N GLY A 20 2.44 11.61 22.13
CA GLY A 20 1.00 11.44 22.38
C GLY A 20 0.14 11.35 21.11
N ARG A 21 0.71 11.61 19.92
CA ARG A 21 -0.03 11.55 18.64
C ARG A 21 -0.68 10.20 18.39
N PHE A 22 -0.02 9.11 18.76
CA PHE A 22 -0.54 7.77 18.55
C PHE A 22 -1.80 7.50 19.36
N SER A 23 -1.87 8.00 20.58
CA SER A 23 -3.07 7.88 21.41
C SER A 23 -4.27 8.56 20.75
N GLN A 24 -4.07 9.74 20.20
CA GLN A 24 -5.11 10.50 19.53
C GLN A 24 -5.51 9.84 18.20
N ASP A 25 -4.52 9.57 17.34
CA ASP A 25 -4.75 9.04 16.00
C ASP A 25 -5.47 7.67 16.06
N LEU A 26 -4.97 6.74 16.90
CA LEU A 26 -5.53 5.39 16.96
C LEU A 26 -6.90 5.35 17.62
N SER A 27 -7.16 6.21 18.61
CA SER A 27 -8.50 6.36 19.19
C SER A 27 -9.49 6.87 18.15
N MET A 28 -9.12 7.88 17.37
CA MET A 28 -9.96 8.38 16.27
C MET A 28 -10.19 7.30 15.19
N MET A 29 -9.17 6.54 14.83
CA MET A 29 -9.30 5.42 13.90
C MET A 29 -10.27 4.36 14.44
N LYS A 30 -10.16 3.98 15.70
CA LYS A 30 -11.09 3.04 16.35
C LYS A 30 -12.52 3.57 16.33
N GLU A 31 -12.72 4.84 16.66
CA GLU A 31 -14.02 5.51 16.58
C GLU A 31 -14.59 5.54 15.16
N MET A 32 -13.72 5.58 14.14
CA MET A 32 -14.13 5.46 12.75
C MET A 32 -14.45 4.03 12.29
N GLY A 33 -14.20 3.02 13.13
CA GLY A 33 -14.44 1.62 12.80
C GLY A 33 -13.27 0.92 12.11
N VAL A 34 -12.09 1.53 12.12
CA VAL A 34 -10.85 0.87 11.64
C VAL A 34 -10.56 -0.33 12.54
N ASN A 35 -10.13 -1.44 11.93
CA ASN A 35 -9.70 -2.65 12.64
C ASN A 35 -8.26 -3.05 12.31
N TYR A 36 -7.67 -2.46 11.29
CA TYR A 36 -6.33 -2.76 10.80
C TYR A 36 -5.65 -1.48 10.26
N LEU A 37 -4.35 -1.36 10.52
CA LEU A 37 -3.48 -0.32 9.96
C LEU A 37 -2.36 -0.95 9.13
N HIS A 38 -2.13 -0.43 7.93
CA HIS A 38 -0.90 -0.70 7.20
C HIS A 38 0.13 0.37 7.56
N VAL A 39 1.28 -0.02 8.12
CA VAL A 39 2.25 0.88 8.76
C VAL A 39 3.49 1.01 7.92
N PHE A 40 3.82 2.23 7.51
CA PHE A 40 4.96 2.53 6.65
C PHE A 40 6.31 2.64 7.39
N PRO A 41 6.45 3.36 8.53
CA PRO A 41 7.75 3.51 9.19
C PRO A 41 8.31 2.17 9.69
N ARG A 42 9.61 1.94 9.43
CA ARG A 42 10.33 0.70 9.79
C ARG A 42 10.40 0.43 11.28
N ALA A 43 10.40 1.49 12.09
CA ALA A 43 10.57 1.42 13.54
C ALA A 43 9.60 2.37 14.24
N MET A 44 8.44 1.86 14.59
CA MET A 44 7.48 2.57 15.41
C MET A 44 7.88 2.54 16.88
N PRO A 45 7.72 3.65 17.64
CA PRO A 45 8.08 3.69 19.05
C PRO A 45 7.08 2.94 19.94
N THR A 46 7.48 2.70 21.18
CA THR A 46 6.68 1.96 22.17
C THR A 46 5.26 2.54 22.38
N GLY A 47 5.11 3.87 22.36
CA GLY A 47 3.80 4.51 22.54
C GLY A 47 2.81 4.18 21.42
N PHE A 48 3.27 3.92 20.20
CA PHE A 48 2.43 3.42 19.13
C PHE A 48 1.84 2.03 19.48
N PHE A 49 2.68 1.12 19.90
CA PHE A 49 2.24 -0.25 20.25
C PHE A 49 1.36 -0.30 21.50
N GLN A 50 1.60 0.58 22.47
CA GLN A 50 0.71 0.77 23.61
C GLN A 50 -0.67 1.30 23.19
N ALA A 51 -0.72 2.21 22.24
CA ALA A 51 -1.98 2.71 21.69
C ALA A 51 -2.70 1.64 20.86
N LEU A 52 -2.00 0.85 20.04
CA LEU A 52 -2.58 -0.31 19.34
C LEU A 52 -3.27 -1.28 20.30
N ASP A 53 -2.60 -1.58 21.41
CA ASP A 53 -3.10 -2.52 22.42
C ASP A 53 -4.37 -1.99 23.10
N ARG A 54 -4.33 -0.72 23.50
CA ARG A 54 -5.46 -0.06 24.17
C ARG A 54 -6.70 0.01 23.27
N GLU A 55 -6.51 0.31 21.98
CA GLU A 55 -7.60 0.44 21.02
C GLU A 55 -7.99 -0.90 20.36
N ASP A 56 -7.34 -2.01 20.72
CA ASP A 56 -7.57 -3.34 20.14
C ASP A 56 -7.54 -3.30 18.61
N LEU A 57 -6.43 -2.82 18.05
CA LEU A 57 -6.18 -2.72 16.62
C LEU A 57 -5.12 -3.71 16.18
N ALA A 58 -5.27 -4.24 14.96
CA ALA A 58 -4.25 -5.03 14.28
C ALA A 58 -3.45 -4.16 13.32
N TYR A 59 -2.26 -4.62 12.92
CA TYR A 59 -1.45 -3.91 11.94
C TYR A 59 -0.72 -4.85 10.99
N GLY A 60 -0.33 -4.32 9.84
CA GLY A 60 0.64 -4.89 8.93
C GLY A 60 1.84 -3.95 8.86
N GLN A 61 3.03 -4.52 8.78
CA GLN A 61 4.27 -3.77 8.70
C GLN A 61 4.81 -3.80 7.29
N ASP A 62 4.87 -2.63 6.67
CA ASP A 62 5.58 -2.49 5.42
C ASP A 62 7.08 -2.47 5.65
N ILE A 63 7.81 -3.21 4.83
CA ILE A 63 9.28 -3.22 4.79
C ILE A 63 9.70 -2.67 3.45
N TRP A 64 9.70 -1.35 3.38
CA TRP A 64 10.06 -0.65 2.16
C TRP A 64 11.52 -0.91 1.79
N LEU A 65 11.73 -1.51 0.62
CA LEU A 65 13.03 -1.77 0.04
C LEU A 65 13.42 -0.64 -0.89
N PHE A 66 14.72 -0.46 -1.13
CA PHE A 66 15.16 0.54 -2.10
C PHE A 66 14.75 0.11 -3.52
N PRO A 67 13.86 0.86 -4.19
CA PRO A 67 13.24 0.41 -5.43
C PRO A 67 14.06 0.72 -6.69
N TYR A 68 15.06 1.62 -6.58
CA TYR A 68 15.81 2.14 -7.72
C TYR A 68 17.18 1.44 -7.80
N ILE A 69 17.24 0.31 -8.49
CA ILE A 69 18.48 -0.41 -8.74
C ILE A 69 18.45 -1.03 -10.14
N GLU A 70 19.61 -1.21 -10.73
CA GLU A 70 19.72 -1.84 -12.04
C GLU A 70 19.47 -3.36 -11.99
N ASP A 71 19.81 -4.00 -10.87
CA ASP A 71 19.73 -5.46 -10.70
C ASP A 71 19.29 -5.89 -9.29
N PHE A 72 18.05 -6.37 -9.16
CA PHE A 72 17.53 -6.91 -7.90
C PHE A 72 18.22 -8.21 -7.46
N LEU A 73 18.89 -8.94 -8.36
CA LEU A 73 19.66 -10.15 -8.03
C LEU A 73 21.10 -9.84 -7.61
N ASN A 74 21.53 -8.58 -7.68
CA ASN A 74 22.85 -8.18 -7.21
C ASN A 74 23.06 -8.65 -5.75
N PRO A 75 24.15 -9.41 -5.44
CA PRO A 75 24.35 -9.96 -4.10
C PRO A 75 24.49 -8.90 -3.00
N GLU A 76 25.09 -7.75 -3.31
CA GLU A 76 25.22 -6.64 -2.35
C GLU A 76 23.86 -6.02 -2.05
N TYR A 77 23.02 -5.79 -3.07
CA TYR A 77 21.64 -5.33 -2.91
C TYR A 77 20.85 -6.31 -2.03
N GLN A 78 20.90 -7.61 -2.35
CA GLN A 78 20.20 -8.65 -1.58
C GLN A 78 20.61 -8.64 -0.10
N GLU A 79 21.89 -8.46 0.20
CA GLU A 79 22.38 -8.46 1.58
C GLU A 79 22.04 -7.16 2.32
N ILE A 80 22.05 -6.01 1.64
CA ILE A 80 21.61 -4.73 2.22
C ILE A 80 20.11 -4.80 2.55
N GLN A 81 19.28 -5.26 1.62
CA GLN A 81 17.83 -5.37 1.84
C GLN A 81 17.52 -6.42 2.92
N TRP A 82 18.25 -7.50 2.96
CA TRP A 82 18.14 -8.48 4.05
C TRP A 82 18.35 -7.87 5.44
N LYS A 83 19.39 -7.04 5.59
CA LYS A 83 19.64 -6.35 6.88
C LYS A 83 18.45 -5.49 7.29
N VAL A 84 17.86 -4.76 6.35
CA VAL A 84 16.66 -3.95 6.58
C VAL A 84 15.48 -4.83 7.04
N ILE A 85 15.22 -5.93 6.32
CA ILE A 85 14.14 -6.87 6.67
C ILE A 85 14.34 -7.42 8.08
N LYS A 86 15.56 -7.88 8.36
CA LYS A 86 15.93 -8.42 9.67
C LYS A 86 15.71 -7.42 10.80
N GLU A 87 16.17 -6.19 10.62
CA GLU A 87 16.00 -5.11 11.61
C GLU A 87 14.53 -4.83 11.93
N VAL A 88 13.65 -4.83 10.92
CA VAL A 88 12.22 -4.62 11.12
C VAL A 88 11.59 -5.80 11.86
N ILE A 89 11.95 -7.03 11.51
CA ILE A 89 11.46 -8.22 12.22
C ILE A 89 11.93 -8.17 13.69
N ASP A 90 13.21 -7.93 13.93
CA ASP A 90 13.78 -7.86 15.29
C ASP A 90 13.11 -6.74 16.11
N HIS A 91 12.88 -5.58 15.52
CA HIS A 91 12.18 -4.48 16.18
C HIS A 91 10.75 -4.86 16.59
N THR A 92 10.03 -5.57 15.72
CA THR A 92 8.67 -6.06 16.01
C THR A 92 8.64 -6.94 17.26
N TYR A 93 9.63 -7.78 17.46
CA TYR A 93 9.71 -8.67 18.63
C TYR A 93 10.31 -8.00 19.88
N ALA A 94 11.21 -7.05 19.69
CA ALA A 94 11.86 -6.34 20.80
C ALA A 94 11.01 -5.24 21.43
N VAL A 95 10.34 -4.46 20.61
CA VAL A 95 9.59 -3.24 21.01
C VAL A 95 8.11 -3.35 20.66
N GLY A 96 7.80 -4.05 19.58
CA GLY A 96 6.48 -4.12 19.00
C GLY A 96 5.52 -5.06 19.71
N ARG A 97 4.42 -5.34 19.02
CA ARG A 97 3.38 -6.27 19.46
C ARG A 97 3.21 -7.34 18.38
N PRO A 98 4.05 -8.38 18.37
CA PRO A 98 3.97 -9.44 17.36
C PRO A 98 2.64 -10.21 17.38
N ASP A 99 1.90 -10.18 18.49
CA ASP A 99 0.56 -10.74 18.61
C ASP A 99 -0.54 -9.88 17.96
N ARG A 100 -0.25 -8.61 17.64
CA ARG A 100 -1.13 -7.69 16.90
C ARG A 100 -0.74 -7.59 15.42
N LEU A 101 0.43 -8.07 15.05
CA LEU A 101 0.88 -8.09 13.67
C LEU A 101 0.13 -9.16 12.87
N VAL A 102 -0.39 -8.78 11.72
CA VAL A 102 -1.05 -9.69 10.78
C VAL A 102 -0.07 -10.15 9.69
N LEU A 103 0.64 -9.19 9.09
CA LEU A 103 1.52 -9.47 7.96
C LEU A 103 2.75 -8.56 7.93
N PHE A 104 3.81 -9.06 7.30
CA PHE A 104 4.90 -8.27 6.75
C PHE A 104 4.74 -8.14 5.24
N SER A 105 4.80 -6.91 4.72
CA SER A 105 4.88 -6.65 3.28
C SER A 105 6.32 -6.35 2.91
N ILE A 106 6.95 -7.20 2.09
CA ILE A 106 8.35 -7.03 1.67
C ILE A 106 8.42 -6.36 0.31
N GLY A 107 8.88 -5.12 0.31
CA GLY A 107 8.91 -4.26 -0.86
C GLY A 107 7.54 -3.73 -1.23
N ASP A 108 7.48 -2.46 -1.55
CA ASP A 108 6.29 -1.78 -2.02
C ASP A 108 6.66 -0.98 -3.28
N GLU A 109 5.89 -1.15 -4.33
CA GLU A 109 6.00 -0.39 -5.59
C GLU A 109 7.41 -0.34 -6.19
N LEU A 110 8.02 -1.51 -6.42
CA LEU A 110 9.33 -1.57 -7.08
C LEU A 110 9.26 -0.97 -8.47
N GLN A 111 10.26 -0.17 -8.84
CA GLN A 111 10.25 0.60 -10.08
C GLN A 111 10.30 -0.30 -11.33
N ALA A 112 9.44 0.01 -12.30
CA ALA A 112 9.34 -0.72 -13.57
C ALA A 112 10.68 -0.81 -14.32
N ALA A 113 11.45 0.27 -14.36
CA ALA A 113 12.76 0.29 -14.98
C ALA A 113 13.73 -0.73 -14.34
N SER A 114 13.70 -0.86 -13.02
CA SER A 114 14.52 -1.83 -12.28
C SER A 114 14.07 -3.27 -12.51
N VAL A 115 12.76 -3.49 -12.59
CA VAL A 115 12.17 -4.80 -12.96
C VAL A 115 12.64 -5.23 -14.35
N THR A 116 12.43 -4.36 -15.33
CA THR A 116 12.80 -4.61 -16.73
C THR A 116 14.32 -4.85 -16.89
N SER A 117 15.14 -4.04 -16.21
CA SER A 117 16.61 -4.19 -16.26
C SER A 117 17.05 -5.52 -15.65
N THR A 118 16.56 -5.87 -14.45
CA THR A 118 16.88 -7.16 -13.79
C THR A 118 16.49 -8.35 -14.69
N ASN A 119 15.28 -8.34 -15.26
CA ASN A 119 14.81 -9.42 -16.11
C ASN A 119 15.66 -9.57 -17.38
N LYS A 120 16.08 -8.45 -17.95
CA LYS A 120 16.97 -8.43 -19.15
C LYS A 120 18.37 -8.95 -18.82
N MET A 121 18.91 -8.65 -17.65
CA MET A 121 20.23 -9.11 -17.22
C MET A 121 20.27 -10.61 -16.90
N HIS A 122 19.15 -11.16 -16.44
CA HIS A 122 19.04 -12.54 -15.99
C HIS A 122 17.91 -13.33 -16.66
N PRO A 123 17.87 -13.44 -17.99
CA PRO A 123 16.76 -14.05 -18.74
C PRO A 123 16.56 -15.53 -18.42
N ASP A 124 17.60 -16.23 -17.96
CA ASP A 124 17.56 -17.65 -17.63
C ASP A 124 17.20 -17.94 -16.16
N VAL A 125 17.04 -16.91 -15.33
CA VAL A 125 16.66 -17.06 -13.93
C VAL A 125 15.14 -17.05 -13.83
N THR A 126 14.54 -18.23 -13.83
CA THR A 126 13.08 -18.41 -13.92
C THR A 126 12.46 -19.16 -12.76
N GLU A 127 13.26 -19.64 -11.80
CA GLU A 127 12.76 -20.42 -10.68
C GLU A 127 13.57 -20.23 -9.40
N PHE A 128 12.90 -20.45 -8.27
CA PHE A 128 13.52 -20.52 -6.95
C PHE A 128 12.75 -21.53 -6.09
N HIS A 129 13.47 -22.45 -5.47
CA HIS A 129 12.92 -23.48 -4.57
C HIS A 129 13.47 -23.25 -3.16
N GLY A 130 12.80 -22.37 -2.41
CA GLY A 130 13.09 -22.09 -1.01
C GLY A 130 12.38 -23.06 -0.06
N LYS A 131 12.53 -22.79 1.22
CA LYS A 131 11.88 -23.57 2.30
C LYS A 131 10.39 -23.23 2.43
N HIS A 132 10.03 -21.98 2.20
CA HIS A 132 8.69 -21.44 2.37
C HIS A 132 8.11 -20.86 1.06
N VAL A 133 8.97 -20.40 0.17
CA VAL A 133 8.58 -19.80 -1.10
C VAL A 133 9.13 -20.60 -2.25
N VAL A 134 8.23 -21.03 -3.14
CA VAL A 134 8.60 -21.72 -4.38
C VAL A 134 7.99 -20.96 -5.54
N VAL A 135 8.81 -20.60 -6.52
CA VAL A 135 8.37 -19.96 -7.76
C VAL A 135 8.97 -20.72 -8.95
N THR A 136 8.18 -20.93 -10.01
CA THR A 136 8.57 -21.64 -11.22
C THR A 136 7.95 -20.94 -12.42
N GLY A 137 8.73 -20.75 -13.48
CA GLY A 137 8.28 -20.04 -14.68
C GLY A 137 8.01 -18.55 -14.44
N ARG A 138 8.75 -17.95 -13.50
CA ARG A 138 8.68 -16.53 -13.13
C ARG A 138 9.85 -15.77 -13.71
N ASN A 139 9.77 -14.44 -13.71
CA ASN A 139 10.89 -13.61 -14.13
C ASN A 139 11.93 -13.41 -13.01
N ALA A 140 13.10 -12.89 -13.39
CA ALA A 140 14.24 -12.74 -12.46
C ALA A 140 13.95 -11.81 -11.27
N SER A 141 13.14 -10.77 -11.46
CA SER A 141 12.74 -9.85 -10.39
C SER A 141 11.85 -10.55 -9.36
N GLU A 142 10.92 -11.40 -9.81
CA GLU A 142 10.09 -12.23 -8.92
C GLU A 142 10.93 -13.25 -8.15
N VAL A 143 11.93 -13.85 -8.80
CA VAL A 143 12.90 -14.75 -8.14
C VAL A 143 13.70 -14.00 -7.08
N ALA A 144 14.13 -12.77 -7.35
CA ALA A 144 14.85 -11.93 -6.39
C ALA A 144 14.01 -11.65 -5.13
N MET A 145 12.74 -11.30 -5.31
CA MET A 145 11.80 -11.07 -4.20
C MET A 145 11.48 -12.36 -3.44
N ALA A 146 11.30 -13.47 -4.14
CA ALA A 146 11.06 -14.78 -3.54
C ALA A 146 12.22 -15.20 -2.61
N LYS A 147 13.47 -14.95 -2.99
CA LYS A 147 14.65 -15.21 -2.16
C LYS A 147 14.65 -14.41 -0.85
N LEU A 148 14.37 -13.10 -0.93
CA LEU A 148 14.29 -12.25 0.26
C LEU A 148 13.14 -12.69 1.18
N MET A 149 12.00 -13.01 0.62
CA MET A 149 10.82 -13.43 1.37
C MET A 149 11.05 -14.79 2.07
N ASP A 150 11.60 -15.76 1.38
CA ASP A 150 11.92 -17.08 1.95
C ASP A 150 12.90 -16.97 3.11
N ARG A 151 13.91 -16.10 2.96
CA ARG A 151 14.90 -15.81 4.01
C ARG A 151 14.24 -15.16 5.22
N ALA A 152 13.32 -14.23 5.02
CA ALA A 152 12.57 -13.56 6.07
C ALA A 152 11.68 -14.53 6.86
N MET A 153 10.89 -15.33 6.16
CA MET A 153 10.03 -16.35 6.75
C MET A 153 10.82 -17.38 7.56
N SER A 154 11.96 -17.83 7.01
CA SER A 154 12.85 -18.77 7.69
C SER A 154 13.46 -18.15 8.96
N TYR A 155 13.94 -16.93 8.86
CA TYR A 155 14.54 -16.21 9.99
C TYR A 155 13.54 -16.00 11.13
N GLU A 156 12.34 -15.53 10.83
CA GLU A 156 11.32 -15.30 11.84
C GLU A 156 10.97 -16.59 12.57
N LEU A 157 10.71 -17.67 11.81
CA LEU A 157 10.36 -18.96 12.38
C LEU A 157 11.49 -19.56 13.23
N GLU A 158 12.73 -19.51 12.74
CA GLU A 158 13.89 -20.10 13.42
C GLU A 158 14.31 -19.29 14.65
N THR A 159 14.16 -17.96 14.61
CA THR A 159 14.58 -17.08 15.71
C THR A 159 13.51 -16.95 16.79
N TYR A 160 12.25 -16.83 16.39
CA TYR A 160 11.14 -16.48 17.30
C TYR A 160 10.10 -17.60 17.48
N GLY A 161 10.24 -18.72 16.76
CA GLY A 161 9.33 -19.85 16.84
C GLY A 161 7.92 -19.58 16.30
N LYS A 162 7.73 -18.46 15.61
CA LYS A 162 6.46 -18.00 15.05
C LYS A 162 6.70 -17.42 13.65
N ARG A 163 5.72 -17.54 12.78
CA ARG A 163 5.73 -16.90 11.46
C ARG A 163 4.40 -16.19 11.24
N HIS A 164 4.47 -14.92 10.87
CA HIS A 164 3.31 -14.15 10.39
C HIS A 164 3.03 -14.43 8.91
N LEU A 165 2.00 -13.77 8.38
CA LEU A 165 1.76 -13.75 6.93
C LEU A 165 2.78 -12.84 6.26
N TYR A 166 3.16 -13.18 5.03
CA TYR A 166 4.07 -12.40 4.20
C TYR A 166 3.46 -12.12 2.85
N CYS A 167 3.71 -10.95 2.31
CA CYS A 167 3.38 -10.59 0.94
C CYS A 167 4.46 -9.69 0.34
N HIS A 168 4.38 -9.51 -0.96
CA HIS A 168 4.99 -8.41 -1.70
C HIS A 168 3.86 -7.50 -2.17
N THR A 169 3.97 -6.19 -1.93
CA THR A 169 3.00 -5.23 -2.44
C THR A 169 3.45 -4.73 -3.80
N SER A 170 2.63 -4.99 -4.80
CA SER A 170 2.81 -4.46 -6.15
C SER A 170 1.79 -3.34 -6.43
N TRP A 171 1.96 -2.66 -7.54
CA TRP A 171 1.02 -1.64 -8.00
C TRP A 171 0.47 -1.99 -9.39
N THR A 172 -0.59 -1.33 -9.79
CA THR A 172 -1.30 -1.61 -11.04
C THR A 172 -0.46 -1.45 -12.30
N HIS A 173 0.65 -0.73 -12.23
CA HIS A 173 1.60 -0.58 -13.33
C HIS A 173 2.40 -1.86 -13.64
N ILE A 174 2.68 -2.68 -12.64
CA ILE A 174 3.63 -3.79 -12.71
C ILE A 174 2.93 -5.16 -12.72
N GLY A 175 1.66 -5.20 -12.76
CA GLY A 175 0.89 -6.41 -12.76
C GLY A 175 -0.45 -6.21 -12.08
N PRO A 176 -1.20 -7.26 -11.81
CA PRO A 176 -1.02 -8.66 -12.24
C PRO A 176 -1.70 -9.00 -13.57
N ILE A 177 -2.42 -8.04 -14.17
CA ILE A 177 -3.16 -8.27 -15.41
C ILE A 177 -2.24 -7.97 -16.59
N THR A 178 -1.54 -8.99 -17.06
CA THR A 178 -0.47 -8.86 -18.05
C THR A 178 -0.93 -8.53 -19.46
N ASP A 179 -2.21 -8.71 -19.78
CA ASP A 179 -2.82 -8.30 -21.03
C ASP A 179 -3.10 -6.77 -21.09
N ARG A 180 -2.93 -6.09 -19.97
CA ARG A 180 -3.07 -4.64 -19.84
C ARG A 180 -1.95 -4.02 -19.01
N PRO A 181 -0.70 -4.17 -19.43
CA PRO A 181 0.42 -3.52 -18.75
C PRO A 181 0.26 -2.01 -18.82
N ASP A 182 0.81 -1.30 -17.86
CA ASP A 182 1.00 0.14 -17.98
C ASP A 182 1.99 0.48 -19.07
N LEU A 183 2.11 1.78 -19.41
CA LEU A 183 3.05 2.24 -20.45
C LEU A 183 4.52 1.95 -20.10
N GLU A 184 4.84 1.78 -18.84
CA GLU A 184 6.20 1.57 -18.35
C GLU A 184 6.65 0.11 -18.37
N VAL A 185 5.70 -0.85 -18.30
CA VAL A 185 6.00 -2.28 -18.14
C VAL A 185 5.35 -3.10 -19.24
N GLN A 186 6.13 -3.98 -19.85
CA GLN A 186 5.61 -4.99 -20.78
C GLN A 186 5.07 -6.19 -19.99
N ALA A 187 4.14 -6.93 -20.59
CA ALA A 187 3.49 -8.08 -19.94
C ALA A 187 4.48 -9.10 -19.34
N ASN A 188 5.61 -9.35 -20.05
CA ASN A 188 6.63 -10.31 -19.61
C ASN A 188 7.54 -9.78 -18.49
N ASP A 189 7.51 -8.47 -18.22
CA ASP A 189 8.33 -7.82 -17.20
C ASP A 189 7.53 -7.48 -15.94
N ALA A 190 6.23 -7.82 -15.90
CA ALA A 190 5.40 -7.59 -14.73
C ALA A 190 5.87 -8.44 -13.53
N ILE A 191 5.72 -7.88 -12.33
CA ILE A 191 5.82 -8.64 -11.07
C ILE A 191 4.41 -9.03 -10.64
N LEU A 192 4.13 -10.31 -10.53
CA LEU A 192 2.87 -10.79 -9.98
C LEU A 192 2.89 -10.66 -8.45
N PRO A 193 1.87 -10.04 -7.85
CA PRO A 193 1.84 -9.78 -6.40
C PRO A 193 1.42 -10.99 -5.56
N ASP A 194 1.48 -12.19 -6.11
CA ASP A 194 1.09 -13.45 -5.46
C ASP A 194 2.25 -14.18 -4.78
N LEU A 195 3.38 -13.50 -4.59
CA LEU A 195 4.49 -13.98 -3.77
C LEU A 195 4.11 -13.97 -2.30
N GLY A 196 4.39 -15.06 -1.57
CA GLY A 196 4.03 -15.18 -0.17
C GLY A 196 2.62 -15.74 0.07
N ASP A 197 1.99 -15.31 1.15
CA ASP A 197 0.71 -15.89 1.63
C ASP A 197 -0.53 -15.18 1.06
N LEU A 198 -0.41 -13.92 0.66
CA LEU A 198 -1.47 -13.06 0.15
C LEU A 198 -1.07 -12.43 -1.18
N VAL A 199 -2.08 -12.02 -1.94
CA VAL A 199 -1.94 -11.07 -3.04
C VAL A 199 -2.12 -9.67 -2.47
N CYS A 200 -1.08 -8.84 -2.50
CA CYS A 200 -1.12 -7.46 -2.02
C CYS A 200 -0.88 -6.48 -3.18
N LEU A 201 -1.78 -5.52 -3.35
CA LEU A 201 -1.74 -4.62 -4.49
C LEU A 201 -2.28 -3.23 -4.14
N ASN A 202 -1.55 -2.19 -4.57
CA ASN A 202 -2.04 -0.82 -4.56
C ASN A 202 -2.89 -0.59 -5.80
N ILE A 203 -4.19 -0.27 -5.61
CA ILE A 203 -5.15 -0.17 -6.72
C ILE A 203 -5.78 1.22 -6.74
N TYR A 204 -5.21 2.11 -7.55
CA TYR A 204 -5.69 3.47 -7.71
C TYR A 204 -6.61 3.62 -8.92
N THR A 205 -7.68 4.38 -8.77
CA THR A 205 -8.70 4.57 -9.83
C THR A 205 -8.17 5.28 -11.08
N TYR A 206 -7.09 6.05 -10.94
CA TYR A 206 -6.44 6.78 -12.04
C TYR A 206 -5.43 5.94 -12.82
N ALA A 207 -5.02 4.77 -12.32
CA ALA A 207 -4.06 3.92 -13.01
C ALA A 207 -4.58 3.49 -14.39
N ASN A 208 -3.70 3.47 -15.40
CA ASN A 208 -4.08 3.15 -16.77
C ASN A 208 -4.71 1.76 -16.91
N ALA A 209 -4.16 0.76 -16.23
CA ALA A 209 -4.71 -0.59 -16.23
C ALA A 209 -6.15 -0.64 -15.70
N VAL A 210 -6.45 0.15 -14.65
CA VAL A 210 -7.80 0.28 -14.08
C VAL A 210 -8.73 1.03 -15.05
N ARG A 211 -8.29 2.16 -15.58
CA ARG A 211 -9.11 2.99 -16.49
C ARG A 211 -9.43 2.30 -17.82
N SER A 212 -8.53 1.46 -18.30
CA SER A 212 -8.73 0.69 -19.53
C SER A 212 -9.51 -0.60 -19.33
N SER A 213 -9.84 -0.98 -18.09
CA SER A 213 -10.67 -2.13 -17.80
C SER A 213 -12.09 -1.94 -18.31
N GLY A 214 -12.70 -3.02 -18.78
CA GLY A 214 -14.12 -3.04 -19.13
C GLY A 214 -14.98 -2.80 -17.89
N PRO A 215 -16.26 -2.41 -18.09
CA PRO A 215 -17.18 -2.20 -16.97
C PRO A 215 -17.48 -3.52 -16.25
N GLY A 216 -17.44 -3.51 -14.91
CA GLY A 216 -17.79 -4.66 -14.10
C GLY A 216 -19.22 -5.13 -14.39
N ARG A 217 -19.41 -6.43 -14.51
CA ARG A 217 -20.70 -7.04 -14.89
C ARG A 217 -21.39 -6.34 -16.09
N SER A 218 -20.59 -5.86 -17.03
CA SER A 218 -21.02 -5.13 -18.24
C SER A 218 -21.70 -3.76 -18.02
N THR A 219 -22.01 -3.36 -16.80
CA THR A 219 -22.72 -2.09 -16.49
C THR A 219 -22.13 -1.31 -15.31
N GLY A 220 -21.11 -1.84 -14.65
CA GLY A 220 -20.43 -1.20 -13.52
C GLY A 220 -19.36 -0.21 -13.96
N THR A 221 -18.50 0.17 -13.04
CA THR A 221 -17.34 1.02 -13.32
C THR A 221 -16.16 0.22 -13.87
N SER A 222 -15.18 0.89 -14.44
CA SER A 222 -13.88 0.26 -14.81
C SER A 222 -13.15 -0.26 -13.57
N TYR A 223 -13.26 0.41 -12.42
CA TYR A 223 -12.68 -0.06 -11.17
C TYR A 223 -13.28 -1.40 -10.75
N GLN A 224 -14.61 -1.55 -10.77
CA GLN A 224 -15.28 -2.83 -10.55
C GLN A 224 -14.79 -3.90 -11.54
N GLY A 225 -14.69 -3.55 -12.82
CA GLY A 225 -14.21 -4.48 -13.85
C GLY A 225 -12.78 -4.95 -13.63
N TYR A 226 -11.90 -4.04 -13.17
CA TYR A 226 -10.53 -4.40 -12.79
C TYR A 226 -10.51 -5.36 -11.60
N LEU A 227 -11.29 -5.11 -10.54
CA LEU A 227 -11.39 -6.02 -9.41
C LEU A 227 -11.89 -7.41 -9.81
N GLU A 228 -12.87 -7.50 -10.70
CA GLU A 228 -13.41 -8.75 -11.21
C GLU A 228 -12.37 -9.55 -12.01
N GLN A 229 -11.61 -8.86 -12.86
CA GLN A 229 -10.52 -9.47 -13.61
C GLN A 229 -9.39 -9.93 -12.68
N LEU A 230 -9.00 -9.11 -11.70
CA LEU A 230 -8.00 -9.47 -10.69
C LEU A 230 -8.41 -10.74 -9.92
N ALA A 231 -9.67 -10.82 -9.48
CA ALA A 231 -10.20 -12.00 -8.80
C ALA A 231 -10.21 -13.25 -9.68
N TRP A 232 -10.37 -13.09 -10.99
CA TRP A 232 -10.30 -14.17 -11.97
C TRP A 232 -8.86 -14.65 -12.22
N GLU A 233 -7.91 -13.71 -12.40
CA GLU A 233 -6.51 -14.03 -12.71
C GLU A 233 -5.78 -14.66 -11.51
N LEU A 234 -6.03 -14.19 -10.29
CA LEU A 234 -5.30 -14.57 -9.08
C LEU A 234 -6.17 -15.42 -8.15
N GLN A 235 -6.49 -16.64 -8.57
CA GLN A 235 -7.42 -17.51 -7.83
C GLN A 235 -6.81 -18.27 -6.64
N SER A 236 -5.50 -18.29 -6.48
CA SER A 236 -4.83 -19.16 -5.51
C SER A 236 -4.80 -18.63 -4.09
N LYS A 237 -4.88 -17.30 -3.89
CA LYS A 237 -4.69 -16.65 -2.59
C LYS A 237 -5.71 -15.54 -2.34
N PRO A 238 -5.98 -15.19 -1.06
CA PRO A 238 -6.76 -14.01 -0.72
C PRO A 238 -6.09 -12.73 -1.25
N ILE A 239 -6.90 -11.75 -1.64
CA ILE A 239 -6.45 -10.46 -2.17
C ILE A 239 -6.67 -9.38 -1.11
N PHE A 240 -5.64 -8.61 -0.82
CA PHE A 240 -5.69 -7.43 0.04
C PHE A 240 -5.32 -6.19 -0.76
N ILE A 241 -6.21 -5.20 -0.79
CA ILE A 241 -5.95 -3.90 -1.39
C ILE A 241 -5.18 -3.08 -0.36
N THR A 242 -3.87 -3.00 -0.52
CA THR A 242 -2.96 -2.37 0.45
C THR A 242 -3.05 -0.87 0.45
N GLN A 243 -3.34 -0.27 -0.70
CA GLN A 243 -3.57 1.17 -0.81
C GLN A 243 -4.63 1.47 -1.88
N VAL A 244 -5.52 2.39 -1.55
CA VAL A 244 -6.41 3.06 -2.50
C VAL A 244 -6.73 4.46 -2.00
N GLY A 245 -6.54 5.46 -2.84
CA GLY A 245 -6.73 6.85 -2.47
C GLY A 245 -6.86 7.79 -3.66
N LEU A 246 -7.14 9.05 -3.37
CA LEU A 246 -7.10 10.16 -4.34
C LEU A 246 -6.54 11.40 -3.66
N SER A 247 -5.73 12.13 -4.41
CA SER A 247 -5.13 13.37 -3.95
C SER A 247 -6.08 14.55 -4.09
N THR A 248 -6.16 15.35 -3.02
CA THR A 248 -6.86 16.65 -3.01
C THR A 248 -5.95 17.82 -3.37
N SER A 249 -4.80 17.56 -4.02
CA SER A 249 -3.89 18.64 -4.42
C SER A 249 -4.64 19.70 -5.22
N PRO A 250 -4.42 21.00 -4.97
CA PRO A 250 -5.10 22.08 -5.67
C PRO A 250 -4.80 22.10 -7.18
N ILE A 251 -3.67 21.55 -7.58
CA ILE A 251 -3.18 21.54 -8.94
C ILE A 251 -2.93 20.11 -9.39
N ALA A 252 -3.47 19.74 -10.56
CA ALA A 252 -3.11 18.51 -11.25
C ALA A 252 -1.96 18.79 -12.22
N PRO A 253 -0.73 18.30 -11.97
CA PRO A 253 0.40 18.53 -12.86
C PRO A 253 0.15 17.97 -14.26
N LYS A 254 0.48 18.75 -15.29
CA LYS A 254 0.21 18.37 -16.69
C LYS A 254 0.98 17.14 -17.17
N ASN A 255 2.12 16.87 -16.55
CA ASN A 255 3.03 15.79 -16.92
C ASN A 255 2.79 14.49 -16.12
N TRP A 256 1.83 14.50 -15.24
CA TRP A 256 1.47 13.35 -14.40
C TRP A 256 0.29 12.58 -15.00
N VAL A 257 0.05 11.37 -14.47
CA VAL A 257 -1.08 10.55 -14.93
C VAL A 257 -2.39 11.34 -14.72
N PRO A 258 -3.25 11.46 -15.73
CA PRO A 258 -4.52 12.16 -15.59
C PRO A 258 -5.38 11.58 -14.47
N GLY A 259 -5.83 12.43 -13.55
CA GLY A 259 -6.62 12.03 -12.39
C GLY A 259 -5.80 11.70 -11.14
N PHE A 260 -4.48 11.90 -11.16
CA PHE A 260 -3.63 11.73 -9.98
C PHE A 260 -3.84 12.82 -8.92
N GLY A 261 -4.18 14.03 -9.30
CA GLY A 261 -4.46 15.15 -8.41
C GLY A 261 -5.56 16.07 -8.96
N GLY A 262 -5.81 17.18 -8.27
CA GLY A 262 -6.80 18.18 -8.67
C GLY A 262 -8.24 17.86 -8.27
N HIS A 263 -8.43 16.94 -7.34
CA HIS A 263 -9.78 16.57 -6.87
C HIS A 263 -10.24 17.44 -5.71
N SER A 264 -11.50 17.81 -5.71
CA SER A 264 -12.15 18.37 -4.53
C SER A 264 -12.36 17.31 -3.45
N GLU A 265 -12.46 17.75 -2.20
CA GLU A 265 -12.75 16.86 -1.06
C GLU A 265 -14.07 16.08 -1.25
N ASP A 266 -15.09 16.69 -1.87
CA ASP A 266 -16.36 16.04 -2.18
C ASP A 266 -16.21 14.96 -3.26
N GLU A 267 -15.37 15.17 -4.27
CA GLU A 267 -15.06 14.16 -5.29
C GLU A 267 -14.34 12.98 -4.67
N VAL A 268 -13.36 13.20 -3.79
CA VAL A 268 -12.67 12.14 -3.07
C VAL A 268 -13.64 11.34 -2.20
N ALA A 269 -14.48 12.01 -1.41
CA ALA A 269 -15.50 11.35 -0.59
C ALA A 269 -16.49 10.52 -1.42
N LYS A 270 -16.91 11.04 -2.59
CA LYS A 270 -17.78 10.33 -3.54
C LYS A 270 -17.09 9.10 -4.13
N THR A 271 -15.81 9.25 -4.51
CA THR A 271 -15.03 8.16 -5.08
C THR A 271 -14.78 7.05 -4.06
N PHE A 272 -14.50 7.36 -2.80
CA PHE A 272 -14.35 6.34 -1.76
C PHE A 272 -15.62 5.51 -1.55
N ARG A 273 -16.80 6.16 -1.58
CA ARG A 273 -18.08 5.43 -1.60
C ARG A 273 -18.20 4.53 -2.81
N GLN A 274 -17.82 5.01 -3.99
CA GLN A 274 -17.91 4.24 -5.23
C GLN A 274 -16.97 3.04 -5.20
N ILE A 275 -15.70 3.21 -4.78
CA ILE A 275 -14.73 2.12 -4.61
C ILE A 275 -15.30 1.02 -3.71
N TRP A 276 -15.88 1.41 -2.57
CA TRP A 276 -16.48 0.45 -1.67
C TRP A 276 -17.66 -0.29 -2.29
N GLN A 277 -18.53 0.42 -3.01
CA GLN A 277 -19.66 -0.17 -3.72
C GLN A 277 -19.20 -1.11 -4.84
N ASP A 278 -18.17 -0.74 -5.57
CA ASP A 278 -17.56 -1.56 -6.62
C ASP A 278 -17.01 -2.86 -6.05
N LEU A 279 -16.28 -2.78 -4.94
CA LEU A 279 -15.79 -3.96 -4.24
C LEU A 279 -16.93 -4.86 -3.77
N GLN A 280 -18.02 -4.29 -3.20
CA GLN A 280 -19.17 -5.06 -2.73
C GLN A 280 -19.95 -5.75 -3.87
N LYS A 281 -19.94 -5.16 -5.07
CA LYS A 281 -20.65 -5.68 -6.25
C LYS A 281 -19.81 -6.56 -7.16
N ALA A 282 -18.48 -6.51 -7.00
CA ALA A 282 -17.56 -7.23 -7.87
C ALA A 282 -17.82 -8.74 -7.84
N GLN A 283 -17.81 -9.37 -9.00
CA GLN A 283 -17.77 -10.83 -9.10
C GLN A 283 -16.43 -11.32 -8.54
N GLY A 284 -16.46 -12.32 -7.66
CA GLY A 284 -15.26 -12.77 -6.95
C GLY A 284 -14.92 -11.94 -5.69
N ARG A 285 -15.88 -11.11 -5.19
CA ARG A 285 -15.70 -10.28 -3.98
C ARG A 285 -15.21 -11.11 -2.77
N GLU A 286 -15.61 -12.33 -2.63
CA GLU A 286 -15.24 -13.25 -1.54
C GLU A 286 -13.73 -13.54 -1.49
N ARG A 287 -13.00 -13.18 -2.52
CA ARG A 287 -11.54 -13.31 -2.57
C ARG A 287 -10.81 -12.15 -1.91
N PHE A 288 -11.49 -11.00 -1.78
CA PHE A 288 -10.91 -9.81 -1.14
C PHE A 288 -11.08 -9.89 0.36
N CYS A 289 -9.97 -9.96 1.10
CA CYS A 289 -9.96 -10.01 2.56
C CYS A 289 -10.00 -8.64 3.23
N GLY A 290 -9.72 -7.57 2.50
CA GLY A 290 -9.77 -6.21 3.01
C GLY A 290 -9.26 -5.14 2.04
N LEU A 291 -9.36 -3.89 2.47
CA LEU A 291 -8.74 -2.75 1.83
C LEU A 291 -8.26 -1.72 2.87
N ALA A 292 -7.20 -0.98 2.54
CA ALA A 292 -6.74 0.17 3.30
C ALA A 292 -6.86 1.44 2.46
N PHE A 293 -7.54 2.45 3.00
CA PHE A 293 -7.56 3.77 2.37
C PHE A 293 -6.22 4.48 2.59
N PHE A 294 -5.63 4.99 1.54
CA PHE A 294 -4.43 5.79 1.52
C PHE A 294 -4.85 7.26 1.45
N GLU A 295 -4.61 8.04 2.50
CA GLU A 295 -3.95 7.71 3.74
C GLU A 295 -4.52 8.49 4.94
N TRP A 296 -3.97 8.32 6.13
CA TRP A 296 -4.51 8.97 7.35
C TRP A 296 -4.42 10.48 7.30
N GLN A 297 -3.24 11.02 6.98
CA GLN A 297 -2.96 12.46 6.98
C GLN A 297 -2.08 12.84 5.80
N ASP A 298 -2.11 14.12 5.43
CA ASP A 298 -1.21 14.68 4.42
C ASP A 298 0.26 14.54 4.81
N GLU A 299 1.10 14.21 3.84
CA GLU A 299 2.52 13.94 4.03
C GLU A 299 3.41 15.06 3.46
N TRP A 300 3.55 16.15 4.17
CA TRP A 300 4.32 17.33 3.77
C TRP A 300 5.80 17.07 3.47
N TRP A 301 6.31 15.90 3.82
CA TRP A 301 7.69 15.51 3.55
C TRP A 301 7.90 14.95 2.12
N LYS A 302 6.83 14.67 1.40
CA LYS A 302 6.87 14.23 0.01
C LYS A 302 6.84 15.46 -0.91
N SER A 303 7.98 16.09 -1.17
CA SER A 303 8.06 17.21 -2.11
C SER A 303 8.59 16.76 -3.46
N GLY A 304 7.93 17.15 -4.56
CA GLY A 304 8.35 16.85 -5.92
C GLY A 304 9.65 17.58 -6.34
N GLU A 305 9.91 18.77 -5.78
CA GLU A 305 11.12 19.55 -6.06
C GLU A 305 12.25 19.26 -5.09
N ASP A 306 11.95 19.25 -3.79
CA ASP A 306 12.89 18.87 -2.72
C ASP A 306 12.21 17.93 -1.73
N PRO A 307 12.29 16.62 -1.94
CA PRO A 307 11.64 15.61 -1.07
C PRO A 307 12.16 15.63 0.37
N ARG A 308 13.09 16.53 0.71
CA ARG A 308 13.62 16.74 2.05
C ARG A 308 13.02 17.95 2.75
N ASP A 309 12.22 18.76 2.06
CA ASP A 309 11.49 19.88 2.64
C ASP A 309 10.14 19.42 3.20
N ALA A 310 10.02 19.36 4.52
CA ALA A 310 8.80 18.96 5.20
C ALA A 310 8.06 20.14 5.86
N PHE A 311 8.45 21.37 5.54
CA PHE A 311 7.84 22.59 6.09
C PHE A 311 6.90 23.29 5.11
N ARG A 312 6.87 22.82 3.86
CA ARG A 312 6.02 23.36 2.80
C ARG A 312 5.04 22.30 2.35
N HIS A 313 3.82 22.72 2.04
CA HIS A 313 2.79 21.87 1.44
C HIS A 313 2.66 22.28 -0.03
N GLU A 314 3.30 21.51 -0.90
CA GLU A 314 3.46 21.85 -2.32
C GLU A 314 2.14 21.60 -3.08
N LYS A 315 1.58 22.67 -3.64
CA LYS A 315 0.28 22.59 -4.34
C LYS A 315 0.31 21.78 -5.62
N GLU A 316 1.47 21.69 -6.22
CA GLU A 316 1.74 21.00 -7.48
C GLU A 316 2.17 19.54 -7.27
N ASP A 317 2.44 19.11 -6.02
CA ASP A 317 2.77 17.74 -5.71
C ASP A 317 1.57 16.97 -5.15
N PRO A 318 0.90 16.16 -5.98
CA PRO A 318 -0.25 15.38 -5.52
C PRO A 318 0.07 14.37 -4.41
N GLU A 319 1.32 13.90 -4.29
CA GLU A 319 1.73 12.93 -3.28
C GLU A 319 1.56 13.43 -1.84
N GLU A 320 1.63 14.74 -1.64
CA GLU A 320 1.47 15.33 -0.31
C GLU A 320 0.02 15.41 0.19
N TRP A 321 -0.99 15.15 -0.69
CA TRP A 321 -2.38 15.52 -0.45
C TRP A 321 -3.37 14.34 -0.35
N PHE A 322 -2.90 13.14 -0.10
CA PHE A 322 -3.75 11.94 -0.02
C PHE A 322 -4.48 11.76 1.32
N GLY A 323 -4.12 12.50 2.35
CA GLY A 323 -4.67 12.35 3.69
C GLY A 323 -6.19 12.47 3.77
N LEU A 324 -6.81 11.70 4.66
CA LEU A 324 -8.17 11.95 5.14
C LEU A 324 -8.23 13.27 5.93
N PHE A 325 -7.11 13.62 6.54
CA PHE A 325 -6.91 14.82 7.32
C PHE A 325 -5.75 15.63 6.75
N GLY A 326 -5.89 16.95 6.69
CA GLY A 326 -4.79 17.87 6.55
C GLY A 326 -4.08 18.11 7.88
N LEU A 327 -2.95 18.82 7.84
CA LEU A 327 -2.21 19.22 9.03
C LEU A 327 -2.33 20.75 9.22
N GLY A 328 -2.77 21.15 10.41
CA GLY A 328 -2.79 22.56 10.80
C GLY A 328 -1.44 23.02 11.34
N PRO A 329 -1.27 24.36 11.56
CA PRO A 329 0.00 24.97 11.97
C PRO A 329 0.61 24.44 13.28
N LYS A 330 -0.21 23.81 14.13
CA LYS A 330 0.21 23.18 15.39
C LYS A 330 0.26 21.65 15.28
N ASN A 331 0.31 21.14 14.06
CA ASN A 331 0.25 19.70 13.75
C ASN A 331 -1.07 19.03 14.16
N GLU A 332 -2.14 19.79 14.39
CA GLU A 332 -3.47 19.25 14.60
C GLU A 332 -4.06 18.67 13.31
N LEU A 333 -4.81 17.59 13.44
CA LEU A 333 -5.52 16.98 12.32
C LEU A 333 -6.75 17.81 11.93
N ILE A 334 -6.81 18.26 10.68
CA ILE A 334 -7.92 19.02 10.12
C ILE A 334 -8.70 18.11 9.17
N PRO A 335 -9.98 17.77 9.48
CA PRO A 335 -10.78 16.94 8.58
C PRO A 335 -10.91 17.57 7.19
N LYS A 336 -10.66 16.82 6.13
CA LYS A 336 -10.92 17.26 4.76
C LYS A 336 -12.39 17.01 4.41
N GLY A 337 -13.21 18.02 4.56
CA GLY A 337 -14.64 18.00 4.27
C GLY A 337 -15.35 16.78 4.84
N ASN A 338 -15.99 16.01 3.97
CA ASN A 338 -16.72 14.80 4.34
C ASN A 338 -15.90 13.50 4.18
N ILE A 339 -14.62 13.56 3.83
CA ILE A 339 -13.80 12.36 3.59
C ILE A 339 -13.75 11.45 4.83
N PRO A 340 -13.35 11.93 6.03
CA PRO A 340 -13.29 11.08 7.22
C PRO A 340 -14.65 10.49 7.60
N LYS A 341 -15.72 11.28 7.50
CA LYS A 341 -17.11 10.80 7.77
C LYS A 341 -17.53 9.72 6.79
N THR A 342 -17.10 9.82 5.53
CA THR A 342 -17.40 8.82 4.51
C THR A 342 -16.69 7.51 4.82
N VAL A 343 -15.40 7.55 5.18
CA VAL A 343 -14.63 6.36 5.58
C VAL A 343 -15.24 5.74 6.85
N GLN A 344 -15.62 6.55 7.84
CA GLN A 344 -16.32 6.08 9.03
C GLN A 344 -17.64 5.36 8.69
N ALA A 345 -18.43 5.92 7.78
CA ALA A 345 -19.70 5.30 7.36
C ALA A 345 -19.47 3.96 6.66
N ILE A 346 -18.41 3.84 5.83
CA ILE A 346 -18.00 2.60 5.17
C ILE A 346 -17.64 1.54 6.21
N PHE A 347 -16.77 1.86 7.16
CA PHE A 347 -16.25 0.88 8.10
C PHE A 347 -17.26 0.48 9.19
N LYS A 348 -18.11 1.40 9.65
CA LYS A 348 -19.16 1.09 10.63
C LYS A 348 -20.35 0.33 10.07
N ASN A 349 -20.69 0.55 8.79
CA ASN A 349 -21.87 -0.03 8.16
C ASN A 349 -21.53 -0.62 6.78
N PRO A 350 -20.66 -1.62 6.71
CA PRO A 350 -20.13 -2.12 5.43
C PRO A 350 -21.20 -2.66 4.48
N GLN A 351 -22.39 -3.01 4.99
CA GLN A 351 -23.49 -3.55 4.17
C GLN A 351 -24.60 -2.53 3.84
N GLN A 352 -24.59 -1.34 4.45
CA GLN A 352 -25.71 -0.40 4.40
C GLN A 352 -25.46 0.90 3.60
N MET A 353 -24.40 0.98 2.82
CA MET A 353 -24.15 2.18 2.02
C MET A 353 -25.26 2.31 0.94
N PRO A 354 -26.15 3.31 1.02
CA PRO A 354 -27.23 3.44 0.05
C PRO A 354 -26.66 3.66 -1.35
N ILE A 355 -27.16 2.91 -2.31
CA ILE A 355 -26.97 3.20 -3.73
C ILE A 355 -27.53 4.60 -3.94
N SER A 356 -26.69 5.58 -4.27
CA SER A 356 -27.16 6.93 -4.55
C SER A 356 -28.21 6.81 -5.66
N SER A 357 -29.47 7.13 -5.34
CA SER A 357 -30.49 7.29 -6.36
C SER A 357 -29.97 8.32 -7.35
N LYS A 358 -29.92 7.96 -8.63
CA LYS A 358 -29.57 8.85 -9.73
C LYS A 358 -30.33 10.17 -9.53
N SER A 359 -29.60 11.28 -9.34
CA SER A 359 -30.15 12.59 -9.59
C SER A 359 -30.53 12.62 -11.06
N LYS A 360 -31.85 12.82 -11.28
CA LYS A 360 -32.43 13.04 -12.60
C LYS A 360 -31.89 14.33 -13.21
#